data_9269dd615df66bc6fa82e3e130714fa9
#
_entry.id   9269dd615df66bc6fa82e3e130714fa9
#
_cell.length_a   1.000
_cell.length_b   1.000
_cell.length_c   1.000
_cell.angle_alpha   90.00
_cell.angle_beta   90.00
_cell.angle_gamma   90.00
#
_symmetry.space_group_name_H-M   'P 1'
#
loop_
_entity.id
_entity.type
_entity.pdbx_description
1 polymer ?
#
loop_
_entity_poly.entity_id
_entity_poly.type
_entity_poly.pdbx_seq_one_letter_code
_entity_poly.pdbx_strand_id
1 'polypeptide(L)'
;MEKTLTKAIKTICCSLTGVLTISGTPQQLYAENVSLPYWKDIQTVSVNREAPRSAFMTYADKTQALTGKYENSPYYELLNGTWKFYYTDSYLNLPADITSPEVSTEGWHDIKVPGNWEVQGFGTAIYTNHGYEFQPRNPQPPLLPEKNPVGVYRRGYYRAFRMERP
;
A
#
# COMPACT_ATOMS: atom_id res chain seq x y z
N MET A 1 -58.50 -10.35 -38.22
CA MET A 1 -57.59 -9.75 -37.16
C MET A 1 -56.90 -10.79 -36.31
N GLU A 2 -57.48 -11.96 -36.12
CA GLU A 2 -56.94 -13.01 -35.23
C GLU A 2 -55.65 -13.71 -35.75
N LYS A 3 -55.55 -13.89 -37.07
CA LYS A 3 -54.36 -14.54 -37.68
C LYS A 3 -53.06 -13.71 -37.60
N THR A 4 -53.18 -12.40 -37.53
CA THR A 4 -52.08 -11.48 -37.49
C THR A 4 -51.47 -11.43 -36.04
N LEU A 5 -52.31 -11.54 -35.04
CA LEU A 5 -51.94 -11.55 -33.65
C LEU A 5 -51.17 -12.83 -33.27
N THR A 6 -51.64 -13.98 -33.79
CA THR A 6 -50.99 -15.28 -33.54
C THR A 6 -49.59 -15.35 -34.17
N LYS A 7 -49.37 -14.69 -35.32
CA LYS A 7 -48.07 -14.64 -35.99
C LYS A 7 -47.09 -13.73 -35.25
N ALA A 8 -47.58 -12.64 -34.69
CA ALA A 8 -46.76 -11.75 -33.85
C ALA A 8 -46.32 -12.42 -32.55
N ILE A 9 -47.22 -13.16 -31.90
CA ILE A 9 -46.89 -13.89 -30.65
C ILE A 9 -45.90 -15.03 -30.93
N LYS A 10 -45.99 -15.74 -32.05
CA LYS A 10 -45.01 -16.76 -32.43
C LYS A 10 -43.64 -16.18 -32.73
N THR A 11 -43.56 -15.00 -33.33
CA THR A 11 -42.27 -14.33 -33.61
C THR A 11 -41.62 -13.81 -32.34
N ILE A 12 -42.41 -13.33 -31.37
CA ILE A 12 -41.89 -12.90 -30.06
C ILE A 12 -41.43 -14.10 -29.22
N CYS A 13 -42.13 -15.25 -29.26
CA CYS A 13 -41.68 -16.45 -28.54
C CYS A 13 -40.40 -17.06 -29.12
N CYS A 14 -40.18 -16.98 -30.44
CA CYS A 14 -38.92 -17.50 -31.02
C CYS A 14 -37.72 -16.58 -30.80
N SER A 15 -37.93 -15.30 -30.49
CA SER A 15 -36.85 -14.38 -30.17
C SER A 15 -36.44 -14.40 -28.68
N LEU A 16 -37.24 -15.00 -27.80
CA LEU A 16 -36.97 -15.15 -26.37
C LEU A 16 -36.26 -16.46 -26.00
N THR A 17 -36.05 -17.38 -26.94
CA THR A 17 -35.28 -18.61 -26.71
C THR A 17 -33.83 -18.51 -27.18
N GLY A 18 -33.38 -17.32 -27.55
CA GLY A 18 -31.93 -17.00 -27.54
C GLY A 18 -31.47 -16.96 -26.09
N VAL A 19 -31.27 -18.12 -25.50
CA VAL A 19 -30.52 -18.23 -24.25
C VAL A 19 -29.13 -17.61 -24.52
N LEU A 20 -28.95 -16.37 -24.13
CA LEU A 20 -27.61 -15.84 -23.95
C LEU A 20 -26.96 -16.72 -22.87
N THR A 21 -26.25 -17.73 -23.28
CA THR A 21 -25.25 -18.36 -22.45
C THR A 21 -24.15 -17.33 -22.27
N ILE A 22 -24.34 -16.41 -21.31
CA ILE A 22 -23.26 -15.60 -20.78
C ILE A 22 -22.38 -16.58 -19.96
N SER A 23 -21.55 -17.33 -20.67
CA SER A 23 -20.42 -18.02 -20.08
C SER A 23 -19.30 -17.00 -19.87
N GLY A 24 -19.62 -15.89 -19.23
CA GLY A 24 -18.67 -14.97 -18.67
C GLY A 24 -18.32 -15.47 -17.28
N THR A 25 -17.11 -15.99 -17.10
CA THR A 25 -16.57 -16.19 -15.75
C THR A 25 -16.65 -14.87 -14.98
N PRO A 26 -16.98 -14.87 -13.67
CA PRO A 26 -17.06 -13.63 -12.87
C PRO A 26 -15.79 -12.78 -12.90
N GLN A 27 -14.70 -13.29 -13.43
CA GLN A 27 -13.42 -12.60 -13.58
C GLN A 27 -13.42 -11.49 -14.64
N GLN A 28 -14.37 -11.47 -15.58
CA GLN A 28 -14.39 -10.47 -16.66
C GLN A 28 -15.11 -9.15 -16.29
N LEU A 29 -15.84 -9.12 -15.19
CA LEU A 29 -16.51 -7.90 -14.70
C LEU A 29 -15.60 -6.91 -13.96
N TYR A 30 -14.33 -7.29 -13.68
CA TYR A 30 -13.36 -6.41 -13.04
C TYR A 30 -12.42 -5.70 -14.02
N ALA A 31 -12.63 -5.82 -15.32
CA ALA A 31 -11.75 -5.32 -16.36
C ALA A 31 -12.11 -3.91 -16.89
N GLU A 32 -12.86 -3.10 -16.15
CA GLU A 32 -12.96 -1.68 -16.46
C GLU A 32 -11.89 -0.92 -15.67
N ASN A 33 -10.83 -0.56 -16.34
CA ASN A 33 -9.84 0.52 -16.17
C ASN A 33 -9.90 1.43 -14.93
N VAL A 34 -10.29 0.91 -13.76
CA VAL A 34 -10.09 1.60 -12.50
C VAL A 34 -8.66 1.32 -12.10
N SER A 35 -7.77 2.28 -12.31
CA SER A 35 -6.42 2.24 -11.76
C SER A 35 -6.53 2.13 -10.24
N LEU A 36 -6.36 0.93 -9.72
CA LEU A 36 -6.31 0.71 -8.28
C LEU A 36 -5.04 1.36 -7.72
N PRO A 37 -5.11 1.95 -6.52
CA PRO A 37 -3.90 2.34 -5.81
C PRO A 37 -2.97 1.13 -5.65
N TYR A 38 -1.67 1.31 -5.74
CA TYR A 38 -0.68 0.22 -5.70
C TYR A 38 -0.87 -0.74 -4.53
N TRP A 39 -1.26 -0.24 -3.37
CA TRP A 39 -1.49 -1.03 -2.16
C TRP A 39 -2.80 -1.86 -2.18
N LYS A 40 -3.67 -1.65 -3.16
CA LYS A 40 -4.87 -2.48 -3.43
C LYS A 40 -4.68 -3.41 -4.62
N ASP A 41 -3.66 -3.22 -5.43
CA ASP A 41 -3.40 -4.01 -6.62
C ASP A 41 -2.51 -5.20 -6.30
N ILE A 42 -3.10 -6.38 -6.26
CA ILE A 42 -2.39 -7.63 -5.97
C ILE A 42 -1.36 -8.02 -7.05
N GLN A 43 -1.39 -7.42 -8.22
CA GLN A 43 -0.42 -7.65 -9.29
C GLN A 43 0.80 -6.75 -9.15
N THR A 44 0.66 -5.64 -8.41
CA THR A 44 1.77 -4.71 -8.20
C THR A 44 2.65 -5.18 -7.04
N VAL A 45 3.75 -5.83 -7.35
CA VAL A 45 4.72 -6.33 -6.36
C VAL A 45 5.87 -5.37 -6.10
N SER A 46 6.12 -4.41 -6.99
CA SER A 46 7.24 -3.48 -6.89
C SER A 46 7.00 -2.24 -7.75
N VAL A 47 7.23 -1.04 -7.18
CA VAL A 47 7.22 0.24 -7.90
C VAL A 47 8.43 1.04 -7.45
N ASN A 48 9.19 1.62 -8.38
CA ASN A 48 10.38 2.45 -8.12
C ASN A 48 11.39 1.77 -7.17
N ARG A 49 11.56 0.47 -7.29
CA ARG A 49 12.43 -0.34 -6.47
C ARG A 49 13.56 -0.92 -7.30
N GLU A 50 14.79 -0.79 -6.83
CA GLU A 50 15.94 -1.44 -7.41
C GLU A 50 15.85 -2.97 -7.29
N ALA A 51 16.56 -3.67 -8.18
CA ALA A 51 16.66 -5.13 -8.09
C ALA A 51 17.28 -5.55 -6.73
N PRO A 52 16.83 -6.66 -6.15
CA PRO A 52 17.41 -7.18 -4.92
C PRO A 52 18.91 -7.47 -5.09
N ARG A 53 19.68 -7.11 -4.07
CA ARG A 53 21.12 -7.35 -3.98
C ARG A 53 21.53 -7.73 -2.57
N SER A 54 22.70 -8.33 -2.42
CA SER A 54 23.27 -8.61 -1.10
C SER A 54 23.55 -7.33 -0.34
N ALA A 55 23.36 -7.36 0.98
CA ALA A 55 23.71 -6.25 1.84
C ALA A 55 25.24 -6.07 1.86
N PHE A 56 25.68 -4.83 1.73
CA PHE A 56 27.08 -4.45 1.88
C PHE A 56 27.16 -3.02 2.40
N MET A 57 28.31 -2.66 2.98
CA MET A 57 28.58 -1.30 3.41
C MET A 57 29.76 -0.73 2.59
N THR A 58 29.58 0.50 2.12
CA THR A 58 30.63 1.25 1.45
C THR A 58 31.44 2.03 2.48
N TYR A 59 32.76 2.06 2.32
CA TYR A 59 33.69 2.83 3.16
C TYR A 59 34.56 3.73 2.30
N ALA A 60 35.13 4.77 2.88
CA ALA A 60 36.02 5.68 2.16
C ALA A 60 37.36 5.02 1.80
N ASP A 61 37.86 4.12 2.66
CA ASP A 61 39.12 3.42 2.46
C ASP A 61 39.14 2.02 3.10
N LYS A 62 40.19 1.27 2.78
CA LYS A 62 40.39 -0.11 3.27
C LYS A 62 40.51 -0.18 4.78
N THR A 63 41.15 0.80 5.42
CA THR A 63 41.36 0.80 6.88
C THR A 63 40.03 0.88 7.60
N GLN A 64 39.14 1.75 7.15
CA GLN A 64 37.78 1.86 7.69
C GLN A 64 36.97 0.57 7.44
N ALA A 65 37.08 0.02 6.26
CA ALA A 65 36.38 -1.23 5.92
C ALA A 65 36.82 -2.40 6.82
N LEU A 66 38.09 -2.50 7.15
CA LEU A 66 38.62 -3.57 7.99
C LEU A 66 38.16 -3.48 9.47
N THR A 67 37.59 -2.34 9.90
CA THR A 67 37.00 -2.22 11.23
C THR A 67 35.69 -3.00 11.36
N GLY A 68 34.96 -3.25 10.25
CA GLY A 68 33.65 -3.88 10.22
C GLY A 68 32.54 -3.06 10.88
N LYS A 69 32.82 -1.83 11.29
CA LYS A 69 31.86 -0.94 11.97
C LYS A 69 31.24 0.02 10.99
N TYR A 70 29.91 -0.04 10.85
CA TYR A 70 29.16 0.83 9.93
C TYR A 70 29.33 2.31 10.27
N GLU A 71 29.42 2.64 11.56
CA GLU A 71 29.60 4.00 12.08
C GLU A 71 30.88 4.67 11.60
N ASN A 72 31.88 3.88 11.18
CA ASN A 72 33.12 4.39 10.62
C ASN A 72 33.01 4.77 9.14
N SER A 73 31.86 4.47 8.50
CA SER A 73 31.63 4.86 7.12
C SER A 73 31.07 6.29 7.04
N PRO A 74 31.63 7.16 6.21
CA PRO A 74 31.06 8.48 5.95
C PRO A 74 29.73 8.41 5.16
N TYR A 75 29.36 7.23 4.68
CA TYR A 75 28.13 6.98 3.92
C TYR A 75 27.04 6.34 4.79
N TYR A 76 27.28 6.19 6.10
CA TYR A 76 26.32 5.65 7.05
C TYR A 76 25.74 6.74 7.93
N GLU A 77 24.44 6.75 8.06
CA GLU A 77 23.72 7.60 8.99
C GLU A 77 22.57 6.85 9.64
N LEU A 78 22.49 6.97 10.96
CA LEU A 78 21.43 6.35 11.75
C LEU A 78 20.27 7.33 11.90
N LEU A 79 19.11 6.96 11.36
CA LEU A 79 17.90 7.79 11.41
C LEU A 79 17.05 7.53 12.66
N ASN A 80 17.57 6.85 13.67
CA ASN A 80 16.90 6.66 14.95
C ASN A 80 16.64 8.00 15.64
N GLY A 81 15.61 8.04 16.48
CA GLY A 81 15.30 9.22 17.28
C GLY A 81 13.83 9.59 17.26
N THR A 82 13.53 10.86 17.44
CA THR A 82 12.16 11.37 17.45
C THR A 82 11.75 11.81 16.06
N TRP A 83 10.59 11.30 15.61
CA TRP A 83 9.98 11.63 14.32
C TRP A 83 8.61 12.26 14.53
N LYS A 84 8.14 13.04 13.59
CA LYS A 84 6.74 13.45 13.52
C LYS A 84 5.88 12.29 13.05
N PHE A 85 4.73 12.12 13.70
CA PHE A 85 3.85 10.98 13.49
C PHE A 85 2.39 11.42 13.38
N TYR A 86 1.75 11.04 12.28
CA TYR A 86 0.31 11.17 12.08
C TYR A 86 -0.32 9.78 12.12
N TYR A 87 -1.36 9.63 12.92
CA TYR A 87 -2.09 8.38 13.07
C TYR A 87 -3.55 8.56 12.70
N THR A 88 -4.09 7.58 11.97
CA THR A 88 -5.54 7.43 11.75
C THR A 88 -5.92 5.96 11.84
N ASP A 89 -7.12 5.67 12.32
CA ASP A 89 -7.68 4.31 12.43
C ASP A 89 -8.26 3.79 11.12
N SER A 90 -8.32 4.64 10.09
CA SER A 90 -8.79 4.26 8.76
C SER A 90 -7.99 4.95 7.67
N TYR A 91 -7.59 4.18 6.66
CA TYR A 91 -6.96 4.72 5.45
C TYR A 91 -7.86 5.70 4.69
N LEU A 92 -9.18 5.62 4.88
CA LEU A 92 -10.15 6.53 4.27
C LEU A 92 -10.06 7.97 4.81
N ASN A 93 -9.48 8.13 6.01
CA ASN A 93 -9.33 9.42 6.68
C ASN A 93 -7.97 10.08 6.40
N LEU A 94 -7.16 9.51 5.50
CA LEU A 94 -5.89 10.11 5.13
C LEU A 94 -6.12 11.39 4.32
N PRO A 95 -5.48 12.52 4.69
CA PRO A 95 -5.43 13.69 3.83
C PRO A 95 -4.85 13.36 2.45
N ALA A 96 -5.44 13.93 1.39
CA ALA A 96 -5.02 13.65 0.02
C ALA A 96 -3.57 14.07 -0.27
N ASP A 97 -3.08 15.06 0.45
CA ASP A 97 -1.73 15.63 0.32
C ASP A 97 -0.72 15.08 1.33
N ILE A 98 -1.08 14.03 2.09
CA ILE A 98 -0.27 13.50 3.21
C ILE A 98 1.16 13.14 2.80
N THR A 99 1.37 12.79 1.54
CA THR A 99 2.69 12.45 0.98
C THR A 99 3.42 13.64 0.37
N SER A 100 2.79 14.83 0.32
CA SER A 100 3.44 16.03 -0.21
C SER A 100 4.64 16.43 0.63
N PRO A 101 5.77 16.84 0.03
CA PRO A 101 6.87 17.44 0.76
C PRO A 101 6.47 18.67 1.59
N GLU A 102 5.45 19.40 1.13
CA GLU A 102 5.00 20.67 1.70
C GLU A 102 3.94 20.50 2.79
N VAL A 103 3.51 19.25 3.09
CA VAL A 103 2.48 19.06 4.13
C VAL A 103 3.00 19.54 5.48
N SER A 104 2.18 20.34 6.18
CA SER A 104 2.50 20.77 7.53
C SER A 104 2.45 19.60 8.51
N THR A 105 3.43 19.52 9.38
CA THR A 105 3.45 18.58 10.51
C THR A 105 2.98 19.23 11.82
N GLU A 106 2.38 20.40 11.75
CA GLU A 106 1.76 21.04 12.90
C GLU A 106 0.62 20.18 13.45
N GLY A 107 0.59 20.01 14.76
CA GLY A 107 -0.37 19.11 15.40
C GLY A 107 -0.05 17.60 15.29
N TRP A 108 1.00 17.20 14.57
CA TRP A 108 1.44 15.82 14.58
C TRP A 108 2.11 15.46 15.90
N HIS A 109 1.98 14.20 16.29
CA HIS A 109 2.65 13.67 17.48
C HIS A 109 4.15 13.48 17.27
N ASP A 110 4.86 13.39 18.36
CA ASP A 110 6.26 12.90 18.37
C ASP A 110 6.28 11.43 18.74
N ILE A 111 7.03 10.63 17.98
CA ILE A 111 7.17 9.19 18.20
C ILE A 111 8.65 8.79 18.18
N LYS A 112 9.00 7.81 19.00
CA LYS A 112 10.35 7.24 19.02
C LYS A 112 10.51 6.17 17.94
N VAL A 113 11.58 6.27 17.17
CA VAL A 113 11.95 5.32 16.11
C VAL A 113 13.36 4.80 16.41
N PRO A 114 13.59 3.48 16.37
CA PRO A 114 12.62 2.40 16.18
C PRO A 114 11.69 2.21 17.38
N GLY A 115 10.49 1.70 17.12
CA GLY A 115 9.51 1.39 18.15
C GLY A 115 8.13 1.13 17.54
N ASN A 116 7.37 0.28 18.20
CA ASN A 116 6.00 0.02 17.80
C ASN A 116 5.12 1.18 18.27
N TRP A 117 4.21 1.61 17.43
CA TRP A 117 3.31 2.72 17.76
C TRP A 117 2.30 2.36 18.85
N GLU A 118 1.89 1.08 18.93
CA GLU A 118 0.93 0.61 19.92
C GLU A 118 1.44 0.78 21.36
N VAL A 119 2.73 0.53 21.59
CA VAL A 119 3.35 0.73 22.91
C VAL A 119 3.62 2.20 23.21
N GLN A 120 3.44 3.08 22.23
CA GLN A 120 3.56 4.53 22.38
C GLN A 120 2.21 5.23 22.40
N GLY A 121 1.12 4.45 22.54
CA GLY A 121 -0.24 4.98 22.79
C GLY A 121 -1.10 5.15 21.55
N PHE A 122 -0.71 4.59 20.39
CA PHE A 122 -1.48 4.70 19.16
C PHE A 122 -2.08 3.35 18.77
N GLY A 123 -3.38 3.36 18.42
CA GLY A 123 -4.07 2.14 18.01
C GLY A 123 -4.33 1.16 19.14
N THR A 124 -4.42 -0.10 18.79
CA THR A 124 -4.67 -1.21 19.73
C THR A 124 -3.60 -2.27 19.56
N ALA A 125 -2.92 -2.62 20.64
CA ALA A 125 -1.98 -3.72 20.63
C ALA A 125 -2.74 -5.04 20.45
N ILE A 126 -2.52 -5.70 19.32
CA ILE A 126 -3.15 -6.97 18.97
C ILE A 126 -2.09 -8.04 18.93
N TYR A 127 -2.38 -9.16 19.62
CA TYR A 127 -1.57 -10.35 19.54
C TYR A 127 -2.30 -11.42 18.71
N THR A 128 -1.69 -11.80 17.60
CA THR A 128 -2.18 -12.86 16.73
C THR A 128 -1.04 -13.82 16.46
N ASN A 129 -1.17 -15.07 16.87
CA ASN A 129 -0.15 -16.11 16.65
C ASN A 129 -0.41 -16.95 15.39
N HIS A 130 -1.60 -16.83 14.81
CA HIS A 130 -1.95 -17.44 13.53
C HIS A 130 -3.11 -16.69 12.87
N GLY A 131 -3.17 -16.73 11.53
CA GLY A 131 -4.17 -16.02 10.74
C GLY A 131 -3.91 -14.54 10.59
N TYR A 132 -4.85 -13.85 9.99
CA TYR A 132 -4.82 -12.41 9.81
C TYR A 132 -5.66 -11.70 10.87
N GLU A 133 -5.25 -10.54 11.30
CA GLU A 133 -5.96 -9.71 12.27
C GLU A 133 -7.42 -9.45 11.87
N PHE A 134 -7.66 -9.17 10.61
CA PHE A 134 -9.00 -8.90 10.09
C PHE A 134 -9.83 -10.16 9.83
N GLN A 135 -9.22 -11.32 9.84
CA GLN A 135 -9.79 -12.65 9.67
C GLN A 135 -11.04 -12.72 8.76
N PRO A 136 -11.02 -12.23 7.55
CA PRO A 136 -12.13 -12.44 6.65
C PRO A 136 -12.19 -13.94 6.33
N ARG A 137 -13.31 -14.59 6.66
CA ARG A 137 -13.51 -16.00 6.33
C ARG A 137 -13.53 -16.26 4.83
N ASN A 138 -13.88 -15.22 4.07
CA ASN A 138 -13.90 -15.22 2.62
C ASN A 138 -13.35 -13.89 2.13
N PRO A 139 -12.03 -13.75 1.95
CA PRO A 139 -11.42 -12.51 1.49
C PRO A 139 -11.88 -12.20 0.06
N GLN A 140 -12.23 -10.95 -0.18
CA GLN A 140 -12.69 -10.42 -1.45
C GLN A 140 -11.71 -9.32 -1.94
N PRO A 141 -10.54 -9.67 -2.48
CA PRO A 141 -9.66 -8.66 -3.04
C PRO A 141 -10.36 -7.88 -4.17
N PRO A 142 -10.16 -6.57 -4.30
CA PRO A 142 -9.26 -5.71 -3.52
C PRO A 142 -9.91 -5.04 -2.30
N LEU A 143 -11.00 -5.61 -1.76
CA LEU A 143 -11.71 -5.03 -0.63
C LEU A 143 -10.87 -5.15 0.64
N LEU A 144 -10.69 -4.02 1.33
CA LEU A 144 -10.03 -3.93 2.63
C LEU A 144 -11.03 -3.46 3.68
N PRO A 145 -10.86 -3.87 4.94
CA PRO A 145 -11.66 -3.34 6.04
C PRO A 145 -11.53 -1.82 6.12
N GLU A 146 -12.63 -1.12 6.41
CA GLU A 146 -12.61 0.33 6.63
C GLU A 146 -11.72 0.71 7.82
N LYS A 147 -11.83 -0.06 8.91
CA LYS A 147 -10.93 0.05 10.05
C LYS A 147 -9.61 -0.64 9.71
N ASN A 148 -8.72 0.11 9.09
CA ASN A 148 -7.38 -0.30 8.70
C ASN A 148 -6.42 0.84 9.05
N PRO A 149 -5.80 0.79 10.23
CA PRO A 149 -4.99 1.88 10.75
C PRO A 149 -3.80 2.21 9.86
N VAL A 150 -3.47 3.50 9.80
CA VAL A 150 -2.31 4.00 9.08
C VAL A 150 -1.50 4.95 9.96
N GLY A 151 -0.19 4.72 10.01
CA GLY A 151 0.77 5.61 10.62
C GLY A 151 1.68 6.24 9.57
N VAL A 152 1.79 7.55 9.57
CA VAL A 152 2.68 8.31 8.69
C VAL A 152 3.80 8.90 9.52
N TYR A 153 5.03 8.50 9.19
CA TYR A 153 6.24 8.97 9.86
C TYR A 153 6.92 10.02 9.01
N ARG A 154 7.33 11.13 9.61
CA ARG A 154 8.04 12.20 8.93
C ARG A 154 9.22 12.70 9.74
N ARG A 155 10.35 12.84 9.06
CA ARG A 155 11.55 13.49 9.60
C ARG A 155 12.20 14.34 8.52
N GLY A 156 12.59 15.55 8.86
CA GLY A 156 13.45 16.37 8.03
C GLY A 156 14.87 15.77 8.00
N TYR A 157 15.39 15.62 6.81
CA TYR A 157 16.74 15.15 6.59
C TYR A 157 17.49 16.16 5.73
N TYR A 158 18.54 16.73 6.29
CA TYR A 158 19.43 17.61 5.57
C TYR A 158 20.64 16.82 5.11
N ARG A 159 20.68 16.50 3.83
CA ARG A 159 21.83 15.86 3.23
C ARG A 159 22.96 16.90 3.12
N ALA A 160 23.85 16.91 4.10
CA ALA A 160 25.08 17.72 4.07
C ALA A 160 26.12 17.20 3.05
N PHE A 161 25.75 16.17 2.28
CA PHE A 161 26.69 15.45 1.42
C PHE A 161 26.68 16.01 0.01
N ARG A 162 27.69 16.81 -0.31
CA ARG A 162 28.06 17.10 -1.69
C ARG A 162 28.87 15.90 -2.20
N MET A 163 28.24 14.97 -2.89
CA MET A 163 29.00 14.01 -3.71
C MET A 163 29.64 14.81 -4.85
N GLU A 164 30.89 15.18 -4.70
CA GLU A 164 31.70 15.53 -5.86
C GLU A 164 31.87 14.21 -6.64
N ARG A 165 31.28 14.15 -7.83
CA ARG A 165 31.56 13.03 -8.73
C ARG A 165 33.02 13.17 -9.14
N PRO A 166 33.80 12.06 -9.13
CA PRO A 166 35.14 12.06 -9.69
C PRO A 166 35.12 12.38 -11.18
#